data_f33a9c64f0ade6042c79a162873e3a0b
#
_entry.id   f33a9c64f0ade6042c79a162873e3a0b
#
_cell.length_a   1.000
_cell.length_b   1.000
_cell.length_c   1.000
_cell.angle_alpha   90.00
_cell.angle_beta   90.00
_cell.angle_gamma   90.00
#
_symmetry.space_group_name_H-M   'P 1'
#
loop_
_entity.id
_entity.type
_entity.pdbx_description
1 polymer ?
#
loop_
_entity_poly.entity_id
_entity_poly.type
_entity_poly.pdbx_seq_one_letter_code
_entity_poly.pdbx_strand_id
1 'polypeptide(L)'
;MRKTLDPPQEKKVKGEKNYITPAGYHKLTTELDFLQTKKRPEVVSALSDAAAEGDRSENAEYIYRKRQLRQIDGRMRFLSKRLDIAVIVDAREQKRRDRVFFGATVTVEDEEGEKQVFTIVGSDEIDSAGGAISWQSPVGRGLIGKELGDTVQVLWDKGQRELTITGISYPT
;
A
#
# COMPACT_ATOMS: atom_id res chain seq x y z
N MET A 1 -43.54 27.95 -4.84
CA MET A 1 -42.06 28.14 -4.63
C MET A 1 -41.42 26.78 -4.46
N ARG A 2 -40.72 26.31 -5.49
CA ARG A 2 -39.95 25.04 -5.45
C ARG A 2 -38.60 25.35 -4.84
N LYS A 3 -38.29 24.76 -3.65
CA LYS A 3 -36.93 24.75 -3.09
C LYS A 3 -36.05 23.87 -3.99
N THR A 4 -35.11 24.49 -4.67
CA THR A 4 -33.99 23.80 -5.31
C THR A 4 -33.13 23.19 -4.21
N LEU A 5 -33.10 21.86 -4.19
CA LEU A 5 -32.11 21.11 -3.38
C LEU A 5 -30.75 21.32 -4.03
N ASP A 6 -29.89 22.05 -3.35
CA ASP A 6 -28.47 22.12 -3.71
C ASP A 6 -27.87 20.71 -3.66
N PRO A 7 -27.01 20.35 -4.62
CA PRO A 7 -26.32 19.08 -4.57
C PRO A 7 -25.45 19.01 -3.31
N PRO A 8 -25.29 17.82 -2.70
CA PRO A 8 -24.48 17.66 -1.51
C PRO A 8 -23.06 18.14 -1.80
N GLN A 9 -22.64 19.15 -1.05
CA GLN A 9 -21.26 19.62 -1.10
C GLN A 9 -20.35 18.47 -0.67
N GLU A 10 -19.55 17.98 -1.62
CA GLU A 10 -18.45 17.05 -1.33
C GLU A 10 -17.57 17.69 -0.25
N LYS A 11 -17.69 17.20 0.97
CA LYS A 11 -16.75 17.53 2.03
C LYS A 11 -15.38 17.08 1.53
N LYS A 12 -14.56 18.03 1.10
CA LYS A 12 -13.13 17.81 0.86
C LYS A 12 -12.53 17.24 2.15
N VAL A 13 -12.47 15.93 2.24
CA VAL A 13 -11.68 15.25 3.26
C VAL A 13 -10.24 15.67 2.98
N LYS A 14 -9.71 16.58 3.80
CA LYS A 14 -8.28 16.84 3.90
C LYS A 14 -7.65 15.58 4.51
N GLY A 15 -7.54 14.53 3.73
CA GLY A 15 -6.95 13.25 4.09
C GLY A 15 -5.78 12.95 3.18
N GLU A 16 -4.76 12.35 3.73
CA GLU A 16 -3.62 11.80 3.02
C GLU A 16 -4.12 10.92 1.87
N LYS A 17 -3.79 11.30 0.63
CA LYS A 17 -4.12 10.48 -0.54
C LYS A 17 -3.30 9.21 -0.51
N ASN A 18 -3.95 8.07 -0.61
CA ASN A 18 -3.29 6.78 -0.75
C ASN A 18 -3.09 6.43 -2.22
N TYR A 19 -1.98 6.91 -2.80
CA TYR A 19 -1.63 6.51 -4.16
C TYR A 19 -1.28 5.03 -4.21
N ILE A 20 -1.88 4.32 -5.17
CA ILE A 20 -1.73 2.87 -5.31
C ILE A 20 -1.74 2.50 -6.80
N THR A 21 -0.99 1.47 -7.16
CA THR A 21 -1.05 0.92 -8.54
C THR A 21 -2.36 0.13 -8.75
N PRO A 22 -2.79 -0.09 -10.00
CA PRO A 22 -3.94 -0.98 -10.28
C PRO A 22 -3.75 -2.38 -9.70
N ALA A 23 -2.54 -2.93 -9.76
CA ALA A 23 -2.21 -4.25 -9.19
C ALA A 23 -2.32 -4.26 -7.66
N GLY A 24 -1.81 -3.22 -6.99
CA GLY A 24 -1.92 -3.07 -5.55
C GLY A 24 -3.37 -2.91 -5.09
N TYR A 25 -4.15 -2.10 -5.79
CA TYR A 25 -5.58 -1.95 -5.51
C TYR A 25 -6.32 -3.28 -5.63
N HIS A 26 -6.08 -4.03 -6.71
CA HIS A 26 -6.66 -5.35 -6.92
C HIS A 26 -6.28 -6.33 -5.81
N LYS A 27 -5.01 -6.33 -5.38
CA LYS A 27 -4.53 -7.18 -4.28
C LYS A 27 -5.27 -6.89 -2.97
N LEU A 28 -5.41 -5.62 -2.58
CA LEU A 28 -6.12 -5.25 -1.35
C LEU A 28 -7.61 -5.59 -1.43
N THR A 29 -8.24 -5.37 -2.58
CA THR A 29 -9.66 -5.70 -2.79
C THR A 29 -9.90 -7.21 -2.71
N THR A 30 -9.03 -8.00 -3.33
CA THR A 30 -9.11 -9.47 -3.30
C THR A 30 -8.90 -10.01 -1.88
N GLU A 31 -7.95 -9.45 -1.13
CA GLU A 31 -7.73 -9.83 0.26
C GLU A 31 -8.97 -9.51 1.12
N LEU A 32 -9.54 -8.31 0.97
CA LEU A 32 -10.74 -7.93 1.70
C LEU A 32 -11.91 -8.84 1.40
N ASP A 33 -12.15 -9.14 0.12
CA ASP A 33 -13.20 -10.06 -0.30
C ASP A 33 -13.02 -11.47 0.29
N PHE A 34 -11.80 -12.00 0.22
CA PHE A 34 -11.46 -13.30 0.81
C PHE A 34 -11.72 -13.34 2.32
N LEU A 35 -11.28 -12.31 3.03
CA LEU A 35 -11.49 -12.23 4.49
C LEU A 35 -12.98 -12.17 4.82
N GLN A 36 -13.75 -11.39 4.07
CA GLN A 36 -15.17 -11.16 4.31
C GLN A 36 -16.02 -12.37 3.94
N THR A 37 -15.76 -13.01 2.79
CA THR A 37 -16.63 -14.05 2.24
C THR A 37 -16.21 -15.48 2.58
N LYS A 38 -14.96 -15.70 2.95
CA LYS A 38 -14.39 -17.03 3.24
C LYS A 38 -13.86 -17.14 4.66
N LYS A 39 -12.82 -16.36 4.97
CA LYS A 39 -12.06 -16.56 6.23
C LYS A 39 -12.86 -16.23 7.48
N ARG A 40 -13.53 -15.07 7.49
CA ARG A 40 -14.34 -14.67 8.63
C ARG A 40 -15.50 -15.64 8.95
N PRO A 41 -16.33 -16.05 7.96
CA PRO A 41 -17.38 -17.04 8.20
C PRO A 41 -16.85 -18.39 8.74
N GLU A 42 -15.72 -18.87 8.20
CA GLU A 42 -15.05 -20.08 8.70
C GLU A 42 -14.69 -19.97 10.19
N VAL A 43 -14.07 -18.87 10.58
CA VAL A 43 -13.66 -18.63 11.98
C VAL A 43 -14.86 -18.43 12.89
N VAL A 44 -15.90 -17.76 12.45
CA VAL A 44 -17.16 -17.57 13.20
C VAL A 44 -17.82 -18.94 13.46
N SER A 45 -17.87 -19.83 12.46
CA SER A 45 -18.41 -21.18 12.62
C SER A 45 -17.58 -21.98 13.64
N ALA A 46 -16.25 -21.98 13.50
CA ALA A 46 -15.37 -22.67 14.44
C ALA A 46 -15.45 -22.11 15.87
N LEU A 47 -15.65 -20.79 16.02
CA LEU A 47 -15.87 -20.14 17.31
C LEU A 47 -17.18 -20.60 17.95
N SER A 48 -18.25 -20.71 17.16
CA SER A 48 -19.55 -21.19 17.61
C SER A 48 -19.47 -22.65 18.10
N ASP A 49 -18.78 -23.51 17.34
CA ASP A 49 -18.58 -24.90 17.69
C ASP A 49 -17.79 -25.04 19.01
N ALA A 50 -16.70 -24.32 19.15
CA ALA A 50 -15.88 -24.28 20.35
C ALA A 50 -16.67 -23.74 21.57
N ALA A 51 -17.57 -22.80 21.39
CA ALA A 51 -18.41 -22.24 22.44
C ALA A 51 -19.45 -23.25 22.96
N ALA A 52 -19.84 -24.23 22.15
CA ALA A 52 -20.79 -25.28 22.52
C ALA A 52 -20.15 -26.41 23.36
N GLU A 53 -18.80 -26.52 23.34
CA GLU A 53 -18.08 -27.63 23.98
C GLU A 53 -17.84 -27.48 25.51
N GLY A 54 -18.23 -26.35 26.15
CA GLY A 54 -18.10 -26.21 27.60
C GLY A 54 -17.77 -24.81 28.10
N ASP A 55 -17.02 -24.70 29.23
CA ASP A 55 -16.69 -23.45 29.89
C ASP A 55 -15.74 -22.61 28.98
N ARG A 56 -16.21 -21.44 28.58
CA ARG A 56 -15.51 -20.53 27.69
C ARG A 56 -14.20 -19.97 28.28
N SER A 57 -14.09 -19.93 29.61
CA SER A 57 -12.91 -19.37 30.28
C SER A 57 -11.69 -20.30 30.24
N GLU A 58 -11.91 -21.62 30.17
CA GLU A 58 -10.87 -22.66 30.14
C GLU A 58 -10.70 -23.29 28.73
N ASN A 59 -11.57 -22.94 27.79
CA ASN A 59 -11.58 -23.50 26.46
C ASN A 59 -10.53 -22.78 25.56
N ALA A 60 -9.37 -23.40 25.39
CA ALA A 60 -8.26 -22.86 24.62
C ALA A 60 -8.64 -22.60 23.14
N GLU A 61 -9.45 -23.49 22.54
CA GLU A 61 -9.90 -23.32 21.15
C GLU A 61 -10.82 -22.10 21.00
N TYR A 62 -11.74 -21.90 21.95
CA TYR A 62 -12.60 -20.72 21.97
C TYR A 62 -11.78 -19.42 22.07
N ILE A 63 -10.80 -19.37 22.96
CA ILE A 63 -9.92 -18.21 23.16
C ILE A 63 -9.10 -17.93 21.89
N TYR A 64 -8.56 -18.97 21.26
CA TYR A 64 -7.79 -18.88 20.02
C TYR A 64 -8.66 -18.33 18.88
N ARG A 65 -9.85 -18.88 18.65
CA ARG A 65 -10.76 -18.44 17.58
C ARG A 65 -11.24 -17.01 17.79
N LYS A 66 -11.51 -16.63 19.04
CA LYS A 66 -11.87 -15.25 19.39
C LYS A 66 -10.77 -14.26 19.08
N ARG A 67 -9.51 -14.62 19.35
CA ARG A 67 -8.34 -13.81 18.98
C ARG A 67 -8.22 -13.70 17.45
N GLN A 68 -8.34 -14.81 16.75
CA GLN A 68 -8.28 -14.86 15.29
C GLN A 68 -9.35 -13.97 14.65
N LEU A 69 -10.58 -14.01 15.15
CA LEU A 69 -11.68 -13.17 14.66
C LEU A 69 -11.37 -11.69 14.85
N ARG A 70 -10.81 -11.29 15.99
CA ARG A 70 -10.40 -9.89 16.23
C ARG A 70 -9.32 -9.43 15.25
N GLN A 71 -8.35 -10.30 14.94
CA GLN A 71 -7.30 -10.00 13.96
C GLN A 71 -7.89 -9.81 12.56
N ILE A 72 -8.81 -10.70 12.14
CA ILE A 72 -9.50 -10.59 10.86
C ILE A 72 -10.31 -9.29 10.79
N ASP A 73 -11.10 -8.97 11.81
CA ASP A 73 -11.90 -7.75 11.85
C ASP A 73 -11.02 -6.49 11.82
N GLY A 74 -9.87 -6.52 12.51
CA GLY A 74 -8.87 -5.45 12.46
C GLY A 74 -8.28 -5.26 11.07
N ARG A 75 -7.91 -6.37 10.42
CA ARG A 75 -7.36 -6.34 9.05
C ARG A 75 -8.41 -5.83 8.05
N MET A 76 -9.64 -6.29 8.13
CA MET A 76 -10.73 -5.83 7.27
C MET A 76 -10.97 -4.33 7.41
N ARG A 77 -11.01 -3.80 8.64
CA ARG A 77 -11.13 -2.35 8.87
C ARG A 77 -9.97 -1.56 8.28
N PHE A 78 -8.74 -2.08 8.43
CA PHE A 78 -7.57 -1.45 7.82
C PHE A 78 -7.70 -1.40 6.29
N LEU A 79 -7.98 -2.55 5.65
CA LEU A 79 -8.13 -2.63 4.20
C LEU A 79 -9.23 -1.71 3.68
N SER A 80 -10.39 -1.68 4.32
CA SER A 80 -11.48 -0.78 3.94
C SER A 80 -11.06 0.68 3.98
N LYS A 81 -10.39 1.12 5.06
CA LYS A 81 -9.90 2.49 5.16
C LYS A 81 -8.89 2.84 4.07
N ARG A 82 -7.98 1.90 3.74
CA ARG A 82 -6.97 2.13 2.69
C ARG A 82 -7.61 2.23 1.31
N LEU A 83 -8.62 1.40 1.03
CA LEU A 83 -9.38 1.42 -0.22
C LEU A 83 -10.26 2.67 -0.35
N ASP A 84 -10.87 3.14 0.74
CA ASP A 84 -11.73 4.34 0.74
C ASP A 84 -10.98 5.62 0.32
N ILE A 85 -9.70 5.72 0.63
CA ILE A 85 -8.85 6.88 0.30
C ILE A 85 -7.90 6.60 -0.87
N ALA A 86 -8.04 5.45 -1.53
CA ALA A 86 -7.15 5.04 -2.61
C ALA A 86 -7.31 5.94 -3.84
N VAL A 87 -6.19 6.33 -4.41
CA VAL A 87 -6.10 7.00 -5.71
C VAL A 87 -5.27 6.10 -6.62
N ILE A 88 -5.96 5.45 -7.55
CA ILE A 88 -5.30 4.52 -8.49
C ILE A 88 -4.51 5.33 -9.50
N VAL A 89 -3.22 5.03 -9.62
CA VAL A 89 -2.32 5.64 -10.60
C VAL A 89 -1.74 4.54 -11.48
N ASP A 90 -2.14 4.53 -12.74
CA ASP A 90 -1.61 3.60 -13.73
C ASP A 90 -0.36 4.21 -14.40
N ALA A 91 0.80 3.65 -14.08
CA ALA A 91 2.06 4.12 -14.61
C ALA A 91 2.22 3.90 -16.14
N ARG A 92 1.40 3.04 -16.74
CA ARG A 92 1.36 2.85 -18.20
C ARG A 92 0.85 4.11 -18.92
N GLU A 93 0.02 4.90 -18.26
CA GLU A 93 -0.53 6.14 -18.80
C GLU A 93 0.42 7.34 -18.67
N GLN A 94 1.59 7.15 -18.02
CA GLN A 94 2.58 8.22 -17.84
C GLN A 94 3.15 8.67 -19.18
N LYS A 95 2.84 9.92 -19.57
CA LYS A 95 3.28 10.52 -20.83
C LYS A 95 4.73 11.02 -20.76
N ARG A 96 5.14 11.55 -19.61
CA ARG A 96 6.50 12.03 -19.37
C ARG A 96 7.34 10.91 -18.78
N ARG A 97 8.19 10.32 -19.59
CA ARG A 97 9.07 9.20 -19.21
C ARG A 97 10.52 9.63 -18.99
N ASP A 98 10.78 10.92 -19.11
CA ASP A 98 12.07 11.59 -18.89
C ASP A 98 12.34 11.88 -17.41
N ARG A 99 11.31 11.81 -16.56
CA ARG A 99 11.37 12.06 -15.12
C ARG A 99 10.82 10.91 -14.31
N VAL A 100 11.24 10.90 -13.05
CA VAL A 100 10.73 9.94 -12.06
C VAL A 100 9.41 10.43 -11.49
N PHE A 101 8.36 9.65 -11.71
CA PHE A 101 7.04 9.82 -11.11
C PHE A 101 6.62 8.52 -10.41
N PHE A 102 5.46 8.53 -9.77
CA PHE A 102 4.86 7.33 -9.19
C PHE A 102 4.76 6.21 -10.24
N GLY A 103 5.14 4.99 -9.87
CA GLY A 103 5.15 3.83 -10.74
C GLY A 103 6.39 3.68 -11.62
N ALA A 104 7.35 4.63 -11.55
CA ALA A 104 8.64 4.50 -12.24
C ALA A 104 9.49 3.40 -11.63
N THR A 105 10.21 2.68 -12.48
CA THR A 105 11.36 1.86 -12.09
C THR A 105 12.64 2.65 -12.37
N VAL A 106 13.41 2.89 -11.32
CA VAL A 106 14.58 3.76 -11.33
C VAL A 106 15.83 2.94 -11.02
N THR A 107 16.82 2.97 -11.89
CA THR A 107 18.14 2.43 -11.64
C THR A 107 19.02 3.55 -11.10
N VAL A 108 19.65 3.32 -9.97
CA VAL A 108 20.58 4.26 -9.34
C VAL A 108 21.92 3.59 -9.13
N GLU A 109 22.95 4.41 -9.05
CA GLU A 109 24.32 4.01 -8.77
C GLU A 109 24.84 4.86 -7.61
N ASP A 110 25.44 4.22 -6.61
CA ASP A 110 26.04 4.91 -5.46
C ASP A 110 27.49 5.33 -5.73
N GLU A 111 28.13 5.97 -4.74
CA GLU A 111 29.53 6.46 -4.83
C GLU A 111 30.55 5.31 -5.03
N GLU A 112 30.18 4.07 -4.68
CA GLU A 112 31.03 2.89 -4.83
C GLU A 112 30.83 2.20 -6.20
N GLY A 113 29.86 2.69 -7.01
CA GLY A 113 29.50 2.12 -8.30
C GLY A 113 28.52 0.96 -8.21
N GLU A 114 27.96 0.70 -7.01
CA GLU A 114 26.94 -0.32 -6.81
C GLU A 114 25.59 0.14 -7.36
N LYS A 115 25.00 -0.73 -8.19
CA LYS A 115 23.68 -0.44 -8.82
C LYS A 115 22.54 -1.05 -8.04
N GLN A 116 21.52 -0.26 -7.85
CA GLN A 116 20.25 -0.69 -7.24
C GLN A 116 19.08 -0.28 -8.12
N VAL A 117 18.02 -1.07 -8.08
CA VAL A 117 16.79 -0.81 -8.86
C VAL A 117 15.64 -0.66 -7.88
N PHE A 118 14.94 0.46 -7.99
CA PHE A 118 13.76 0.75 -7.18
C PHE A 118 12.54 0.96 -8.05
N THR A 119 11.42 0.36 -7.67
CA THR A 119 10.11 0.68 -8.25
C THR A 119 9.32 1.50 -7.23
N ILE A 120 8.88 2.70 -7.65
CA ILE A 120 8.16 3.63 -6.76
C ILE A 120 6.67 3.28 -6.76
N VAL A 121 6.19 2.82 -5.61
CA VAL A 121 4.81 2.32 -5.43
C VAL A 121 4.11 2.98 -4.24
N GLY A 122 2.88 2.60 -3.98
CA GLY A 122 2.13 3.01 -2.81
C GLY A 122 2.66 2.41 -1.51
N SER A 123 2.30 3.02 -0.39
CA SER A 123 2.76 2.57 0.94
C SER A 123 2.26 1.16 1.31
N ASP A 124 1.18 0.71 0.68
CA ASP A 124 0.62 -0.63 0.90
C ASP A 124 1.22 -1.70 -0.02
N GLU A 125 2.18 -1.33 -0.88
CA GLU A 125 2.75 -2.18 -1.93
C GLU A 125 4.26 -2.42 -1.75
N ILE A 126 4.80 -2.04 -0.60
CA ILE A 126 6.24 -2.16 -0.32
C ILE A 126 6.65 -3.63 -0.36
N ASP A 127 7.71 -3.91 -1.13
CA ASP A 127 8.41 -5.19 -1.17
C ASP A 127 9.92 -4.92 -1.20
N SER A 128 10.54 -4.96 -0.05
CA SER A 128 11.98 -4.68 0.08
C SER A 128 12.86 -5.69 -0.68
N ALA A 129 12.41 -6.93 -0.79
CA ALA A 129 13.16 -7.97 -1.52
C ALA A 129 13.07 -7.76 -3.04
N GLY A 130 11.91 -7.29 -3.54
CA GLY A 130 11.68 -6.97 -4.94
C GLY A 130 12.05 -5.54 -5.36
N GLY A 131 12.59 -4.73 -4.44
CA GLY A 131 12.96 -3.33 -4.71
C GLY A 131 11.77 -2.36 -4.82
N ALA A 132 10.56 -2.78 -4.43
CA ALA A 132 9.41 -1.89 -4.41
C ALA A 132 9.43 -1.01 -3.15
N ILE A 133 9.58 0.29 -3.33
CA ILE A 133 9.66 1.28 -2.25
C ILE A 133 8.48 2.24 -2.27
N SER A 134 8.09 2.71 -1.08
CA SER A 134 7.05 3.73 -0.99
C SER A 134 7.51 5.05 -1.59
N TRP A 135 6.63 5.72 -2.32
CA TRP A 135 6.84 7.09 -2.77
C TRP A 135 7.04 8.07 -1.60
N GLN A 136 6.60 7.73 -0.40
CA GLN A 136 6.77 8.51 0.83
C GLN A 136 8.06 8.19 1.58
N SER A 137 8.78 7.13 1.20
CA SER A 137 10.06 6.78 1.80
C SER A 137 11.12 7.87 1.55
N PRO A 138 12.18 7.97 2.35
CA PRO A 138 13.25 8.93 2.10
C PRO A 138 13.84 8.81 0.69
N VAL A 139 14.06 7.58 0.21
CA VAL A 139 14.56 7.33 -1.15
C VAL A 139 13.53 7.72 -2.20
N GLY A 140 12.27 7.28 -2.04
CA GLY A 140 11.19 7.62 -2.96
C GLY A 140 11.01 9.13 -3.12
N ARG A 141 10.98 9.87 -2.00
CA ARG A 141 10.89 11.34 -2.00
C ARG A 141 12.08 12.01 -2.67
N GLY A 142 13.28 11.47 -2.47
CA GLY A 142 14.49 11.99 -3.09
C GLY A 142 14.52 11.83 -4.60
N LEU A 143 13.97 10.71 -5.11
CA LEU A 143 13.97 10.38 -6.53
C LEU A 143 12.83 11.04 -7.31
N ILE A 144 11.64 11.21 -6.73
CA ILE A 144 10.49 11.80 -7.45
C ILE A 144 10.81 13.18 -7.98
N GLY A 145 10.44 13.40 -9.25
CA GLY A 145 10.65 14.65 -9.98
C GLY A 145 12.05 14.82 -10.59
N LYS A 146 12.97 13.90 -10.34
CA LYS A 146 14.33 13.90 -10.87
C LYS A 146 14.40 13.32 -12.28
N GLU A 147 15.47 13.65 -12.98
CA GLU A 147 15.75 13.24 -14.35
C GLU A 147 16.94 12.27 -14.42
N LEU A 148 17.13 11.65 -15.57
CA LEU A 148 18.31 10.82 -15.83
C LEU A 148 19.60 11.66 -15.68
N GLY A 149 20.56 11.14 -14.93
CA GLY A 149 21.82 11.79 -14.62
C GLY A 149 21.80 12.67 -13.37
N ASP A 150 20.62 12.94 -12.80
CA ASP A 150 20.54 13.67 -11.53
C ASP A 150 21.12 12.85 -10.40
N THR A 151 21.78 13.55 -9.48
CA THR A 151 22.32 13.01 -8.24
C THR A 151 21.48 13.50 -7.06
N VAL A 152 21.11 12.60 -6.17
CA VAL A 152 20.31 12.90 -5.01
C VAL A 152 20.97 12.40 -3.73
N GLN A 153 20.87 13.16 -2.65
CA GLN A 153 21.27 12.71 -1.33
C GLN A 153 20.05 12.16 -0.58
N VAL A 154 20.15 10.94 -0.12
CA VAL A 154 19.07 10.27 0.61
C VAL A 154 19.54 9.80 1.97
N LEU A 155 18.61 9.81 2.95
CA LEU A 155 18.87 9.19 4.25
C LEU A 155 18.77 7.68 4.09
N TRP A 156 19.84 6.99 4.46
CA TRP A 156 19.96 5.54 4.46
C TRP A 156 20.39 5.08 5.84
N ASP A 157 19.99 3.90 6.28
CA ASP A 157 20.19 3.30 7.61
C ASP A 157 21.10 4.01 8.64
N LYS A 158 22.30 4.42 8.28
CA LYS A 158 23.30 4.99 9.18
C LYS A 158 23.91 6.31 8.68
N GLY A 159 23.30 6.96 7.71
CA GLY A 159 23.84 8.22 7.19
C GLY A 159 23.21 8.67 5.89
N GLN A 160 23.85 9.62 5.24
CA GLN A 160 23.46 10.06 3.92
C GLN A 160 24.22 9.26 2.86
N ARG A 161 23.54 8.86 1.81
CA ARG A 161 24.14 8.31 0.59
C ARG A 161 23.81 9.18 -0.59
N GLU A 162 24.76 9.29 -1.49
CA GLU A 162 24.57 9.91 -2.77
C GLU A 162 24.20 8.85 -3.81
N LEU A 163 23.12 9.09 -4.55
CA LEU A 163 22.63 8.18 -5.58
C LEU A 163 22.49 8.94 -6.89
N THR A 164 23.11 8.44 -7.95
CA THR A 164 22.98 8.99 -9.30
C THR A 164 22.00 8.15 -10.10
N ILE A 165 21.03 8.80 -10.75
CA ILE A 165 20.03 8.12 -11.58
C ILE A 165 20.65 7.74 -12.91
N THR A 166 20.79 6.44 -13.16
CA THR A 166 21.37 5.89 -14.40
C THR A 166 20.31 5.27 -15.33
N GLY A 167 19.07 5.13 -14.90
CA GLY A 167 17.98 4.63 -15.71
C GLY A 167 16.62 4.97 -15.15
N ILE A 168 15.67 5.26 -16.03
CA ILE A 168 14.25 5.47 -15.70
C ILE A 168 13.43 4.68 -16.71
N SER A 169 12.52 3.84 -16.22
CA SER A 169 11.59 3.10 -17.06
C SER A 169 10.19 3.05 -16.46
N TYR A 170 9.20 2.81 -17.31
CA TYR A 170 7.81 2.67 -16.94
C TYR A 170 7.25 1.40 -17.56
N PRO A 171 6.24 0.76 -16.95
CA PRO A 171 5.57 -0.37 -17.56
C PRO A 171 4.91 0.04 -18.89
N THR A 172 4.81 -0.92 -19.80
CA THR A 172 4.18 -0.77 -21.13
C THR A 172 2.74 -1.25 -21.11
#